data_fecb8a659a2270bedaf57f639dea0e27
#
_entry.id   fecb8a659a2270bedaf57f639dea0e27
#
_cell.length_a   1.000
_cell.length_b   1.000
_cell.length_c   1.000
_cell.angle_alpha   90.00
_cell.angle_beta   90.00
_cell.angle_gamma   90.00
#
_symmetry.space_group_name_H-M   'P 1'
#
loop_
_entity.id
_entity.type
_entity.pdbx_description
1 polymer ?
#
loop_
_entity_poly.entity_id
_entity_poly.type
_entity_poly.pdbx_seq_one_letter_code
_entity_poly.pdbx_strand_id
1 'polypeptide(L)'
;MKQTTKFNKRLTGIVMMVVLGVSLISCVGNETEPLTFAYLADTHIGTAIGANDLRNSVRDINKMDNIDFMILAGDATEYDLAGELDTVKAILAELKVPYHIIPGNHELKWSASGGEKFKKLFGDDKFNVAYKGYRFIGVNQGPLMRMGEGFIAREDINWVHSALKKMWPKKQPVFFVTHYPIDHTVTNSYEFLDIIKHYNVQAIMHGHGHRNLLSNYSDVPGIMGRSNLSRGGPGGYNIVTIKNDTMTWVERHPVEKVNLEPWLVLPLKDFEYTDSHKALKPDMSVNKQYPEVKVDWSYDSEYSITAAVTVVNNRVIFGNRSGKVIALSLDRGKELWSYQTGGPIFTEPAVMDSFVYVTSTDSSLYCINLKNGKKVWKYKTKAAIVAHPAIYDNKVYFGGSDGKFRAVNAKTGKLVWDFMKISTYVETKPLIAKGKVIFGAWDTYLYALDAENGNMQWMWKGEKSGLLYSPAVVHPVYANGKVFIVAPDRVMSAINIEDGKTVWRSNTFKVRENIGLSEDASTVYAKTMWDIVCAISTEGDKPETRWSTEANYGFEIDPSIPVERDGNVYFATQFGFVYSLDATDGSITWQHRIGSNLLNTPVVIDNMIVVSGMDGKVTKLVTAN
;
A
#
# COMPACT_ATOMS: atom_id res chain seq x y z
N MET A 1 -66.86 -63.03 12.52
CA MET A 1 -67.61 -62.98 13.82
C MET A 1 -67.77 -61.53 14.15
N LYS A 2 -68.93 -61.01 13.91
CA LYS A 2 -69.97 -60.54 14.90
C LYS A 2 -69.40 -59.39 15.82
N GLN A 3 -69.99 -58.24 15.98
CA GLN A 3 -71.37 -57.69 15.78
C GLN A 3 -71.28 -56.17 15.99
N THR A 4 -71.76 -55.40 15.09
CA THR A 4 -72.87 -54.42 15.13
C THR A 4 -73.44 -54.04 16.48
N THR A 5 -73.58 -52.75 16.79
CA THR A 5 -74.88 -52.17 17.16
C THR A 5 -74.94 -50.66 16.97
N LYS A 6 -76.04 -50.26 16.36
CA LYS A 6 -76.60 -48.90 16.18
C LYS A 6 -77.20 -48.34 17.49
N PHE A 7 -77.30 -47.03 17.68
CA PHE A 7 -78.56 -46.28 17.91
C PHE A 7 -78.29 -44.82 18.25
N ASN A 8 -78.78 -43.99 17.53
CA ASN A 8 -79.90 -43.05 17.40
C ASN A 8 -79.75 -41.65 18.06
N LYS A 9 -80.00 -40.73 17.18
CA LYS A 9 -80.45 -39.34 17.22
C LYS A 9 -81.01 -38.80 18.52
N ARG A 10 -80.62 -37.54 18.87
CA ARG A 10 -81.59 -36.44 19.20
C ARG A 10 -80.96 -35.09 18.81
N LEU A 11 -81.70 -34.32 18.03
CA LEU A 11 -81.51 -32.89 17.74
C LEU A 11 -81.79 -32.07 19.01
N THR A 12 -80.94 -31.14 19.32
CA THR A 12 -81.31 -29.96 20.07
C THR A 12 -80.52 -28.77 19.52
N GLY A 13 -81.18 -27.81 18.95
CA GLY A 13 -80.62 -26.61 18.39
C GLY A 13 -80.15 -25.67 19.50
N ILE A 14 -78.94 -25.14 19.32
CA ILE A 14 -78.46 -23.98 20.06
C ILE A 14 -78.03 -22.97 19.01
N VAL A 15 -78.78 -21.82 19.03
CA VAL A 15 -78.44 -20.60 18.29
C VAL A 15 -77.14 -20.08 18.85
N MET A 16 -76.07 -20.08 18.10
CA MET A 16 -74.79 -19.49 18.47
C MET A 16 -74.66 -18.12 17.80
N MET A 17 -74.82 -17.05 18.58
CA MET A 17 -74.49 -15.68 18.17
C MET A 17 -73.06 -15.60 17.81
N VAL A 18 -72.76 -15.32 16.54
CA VAL A 18 -71.37 -14.97 16.07
C VAL A 18 -71.14 -13.51 16.42
N VAL A 19 -70.44 -13.24 17.52
CA VAL A 19 -69.85 -11.93 17.80
C VAL A 19 -68.59 -11.80 16.93
N LEU A 20 -68.65 -11.02 15.85
CA LEU A 20 -67.49 -10.57 15.11
C LEU A 20 -66.66 -9.63 16.01
N GLY A 21 -65.68 -10.20 16.70
CA GLY A 21 -64.59 -9.44 17.29
C GLY A 21 -63.65 -8.97 16.19
N VAL A 22 -63.75 -7.73 15.75
CA VAL A 22 -62.71 -7.08 14.94
C VAL A 22 -61.51 -6.87 15.86
N SER A 23 -60.57 -7.81 15.83
CA SER A 23 -59.24 -7.61 16.41
C SER A 23 -58.51 -6.56 15.54
N LEU A 24 -58.48 -5.33 15.98
CA LEU A 24 -57.52 -4.34 15.54
C LEU A 24 -56.12 -4.88 15.90
N ILE A 25 -55.50 -5.59 14.96
CA ILE A 25 -54.06 -5.82 15.02
C ILE A 25 -53.42 -4.46 14.77
N SER A 26 -53.14 -3.74 15.86
CA SER A 26 -52.18 -2.64 15.80
C SER A 26 -50.87 -3.26 15.37
N CYS A 27 -50.45 -3.03 14.12
CA CYS A 27 -49.07 -3.17 13.73
C CYS A 27 -48.25 -2.19 14.59
N VAL A 28 -47.88 -2.62 15.79
CA VAL A 28 -46.72 -2.05 16.47
C VAL A 28 -45.54 -2.48 15.61
N GLY A 29 -45.13 -1.61 14.71
CA GLY A 29 -43.90 -1.76 14.04
C GLY A 29 -42.84 -1.91 15.15
N ASN A 30 -42.16 -3.05 15.20
CA ASN A 30 -41.01 -3.19 16.07
C ASN A 30 -40.04 -2.08 15.65
N GLU A 31 -39.99 -0.99 16.42
CA GLU A 31 -38.91 -0.02 16.28
C GLU A 31 -37.61 -0.79 16.51
N THR A 32 -36.83 -0.98 15.44
CA THR A 32 -35.52 -1.58 15.58
C THR A 32 -34.68 -0.64 16.45
N GLU A 33 -34.03 -1.19 17.47
CA GLU A 33 -33.13 -0.39 18.30
C GLU A 33 -32.12 0.32 17.40
N PRO A 34 -31.91 1.63 17.58
CA PRO A 34 -30.95 2.37 16.77
C PRO A 34 -29.55 1.80 16.93
N LEU A 35 -28.80 1.71 15.84
CA LEU A 35 -27.38 1.44 15.86
C LEU A 35 -26.65 2.78 15.87
N THR A 36 -25.83 3.01 16.90
CA THR A 36 -25.05 4.26 17.01
C THR A 36 -23.57 3.95 17.22
N PHE A 37 -22.71 4.57 16.43
CA PHE A 37 -21.28 4.39 16.56
C PHE A 37 -20.51 5.70 16.40
N ALA A 38 -19.30 5.76 16.99
CA ALA A 38 -18.37 6.85 16.80
C ALA A 38 -17.49 6.56 15.58
N TYR A 39 -17.33 7.52 14.68
CA TYR A 39 -16.49 7.42 13.50
C TYR A 39 -15.36 8.46 13.55
N LEU A 40 -14.14 7.97 13.62
CA LEU A 40 -12.90 8.75 13.68
C LEU A 40 -12.04 8.42 12.47
N ALA A 41 -11.21 9.37 12.06
CA ALA A 41 -10.13 9.19 11.07
C ALA A 41 -9.01 10.20 11.36
N ASP A 42 -7.83 9.95 10.82
CA ASP A 42 -6.75 10.93 10.73
C ASP A 42 -6.39 11.54 12.11
N THR A 43 -6.01 10.68 13.06
CA THR A 43 -5.64 11.11 14.43
C THR A 43 -4.19 11.53 14.55
N HIS A 44 -3.31 11.12 13.61
CA HIS A 44 -1.92 11.52 13.47
C HIS A 44 -1.15 11.63 14.79
N ILE A 45 -1.15 10.56 15.58
CA ILE A 45 -0.30 10.47 16.77
C ILE A 45 1.16 10.50 16.33
N GLY A 46 1.95 11.37 16.94
CA GLY A 46 3.28 11.77 16.49
C GLY A 46 3.34 13.28 16.28
N THR A 47 2.21 13.90 15.93
CA THR A 47 2.05 15.36 15.99
C THR A 47 1.90 15.85 17.44
N ALA A 48 2.13 17.15 17.66
CA ALA A 48 2.07 17.74 19.01
C ALA A 48 0.70 17.61 19.70
N ILE A 49 -0.40 17.45 18.92
CA ILE A 49 -1.78 17.49 19.42
C ILE A 49 -2.49 16.13 19.32
N GLY A 50 -2.11 15.24 18.38
CA GLY A 50 -2.86 14.04 18.02
C GLY A 50 -3.20 13.13 19.20
N ALA A 51 -2.24 12.87 20.09
CA ALA A 51 -2.47 12.02 21.27
C ALA A 51 -3.49 12.61 22.25
N ASN A 52 -3.49 13.95 22.42
CA ASN A 52 -4.45 14.63 23.30
C ASN A 52 -5.85 14.65 22.69
N ASP A 53 -5.96 14.89 21.39
CA ASP A 53 -7.24 14.93 20.69
C ASP A 53 -7.90 13.54 20.69
N LEU A 54 -7.14 12.48 20.45
CA LEU A 54 -7.67 11.11 20.54
C LEU A 54 -8.11 10.77 21.98
N ARG A 55 -7.34 11.12 23.02
CA ARG A 55 -7.75 10.91 24.41
C ARG A 55 -9.03 11.67 24.77
N ASN A 56 -9.17 12.90 24.28
CA ASN A 56 -10.39 13.69 24.51
C ASN A 56 -11.60 12.98 23.87
N SER A 57 -11.45 12.48 22.66
CA SER A 57 -12.51 11.73 21.97
C SER A 57 -12.86 10.43 22.70
N VAL A 58 -11.87 9.64 23.14
CA VAL A 58 -12.08 8.40 23.91
C VAL A 58 -12.80 8.68 25.23
N ARG A 59 -12.40 9.73 25.97
CA ARG A 59 -13.04 10.12 27.23
C ARG A 59 -14.47 10.61 27.03
N ASP A 60 -14.75 11.26 25.92
CA ASP A 60 -16.07 11.74 25.58
C ASP A 60 -16.99 10.57 25.17
N ILE A 61 -16.53 9.67 24.30
CA ILE A 61 -17.24 8.45 23.89
C ILE A 61 -17.60 7.60 25.13
N ASN A 62 -16.67 7.44 26.07
CA ASN A 62 -16.89 6.66 27.30
C ASN A 62 -17.96 7.22 28.24
N LYS A 63 -18.45 8.44 28.03
CA LYS A 63 -19.52 9.08 28.79
C LYS A 63 -20.89 8.95 28.12
N MET A 64 -20.94 8.39 26.92
CA MET A 64 -22.18 8.18 26.16
C MET A 64 -22.62 6.72 26.30
N ASP A 65 -23.82 6.50 26.84
CA ASP A 65 -24.34 5.15 27.07
C ASP A 65 -24.92 4.50 25.80
N ASN A 66 -25.08 5.28 24.72
CA ASN A 66 -25.75 4.85 23.50
C ASN A 66 -24.78 4.54 22.34
N ILE A 67 -23.47 4.49 22.56
CA ILE A 67 -22.49 4.12 21.53
C ILE A 67 -22.27 2.61 21.56
N ASP A 68 -22.57 1.93 20.45
CA ASP A 68 -22.41 0.48 20.32
C ASP A 68 -20.93 0.08 20.06
N PHE A 69 -20.20 0.86 19.25
CA PHE A 69 -18.78 0.64 18.92
C PHE A 69 -18.13 1.91 18.34
N MET A 70 -16.83 1.85 18.06
CA MET A 70 -16.08 2.92 17.41
C MET A 70 -15.35 2.36 16.17
N ILE A 71 -15.25 3.18 15.12
CA ILE A 71 -14.38 2.95 13.95
C ILE A 71 -13.28 4.02 13.92
N LEU A 72 -12.03 3.59 13.65
CA LEU A 72 -10.91 4.46 13.31
C LEU A 72 -10.43 4.12 11.88
N ALA A 73 -10.72 5.01 10.94
CA ALA A 73 -10.54 4.80 9.51
C ALA A 73 -9.17 5.29 9.00
N GLY A 74 -8.09 4.81 9.62
CA GLY A 74 -6.71 5.04 9.17
C GLY A 74 -6.09 6.37 9.61
N ASP A 75 -4.80 6.53 9.26
CA ASP A 75 -3.91 7.62 9.66
C ASP A 75 -3.96 7.87 11.17
N ALA A 76 -3.81 6.77 11.90
CA ALA A 76 -3.76 6.79 13.35
C ALA A 76 -2.45 7.42 13.85
N THR A 77 -1.36 7.28 13.09
CA THR A 77 -0.02 7.80 13.39
C THR A 77 0.43 8.83 12.36
N GLU A 78 1.51 9.56 12.66
CA GLU A 78 2.14 10.49 11.69
C GLU A 78 3.16 9.77 10.79
N TYR A 79 3.92 8.77 11.32
CA TYR A 79 4.97 8.07 10.56
C TYR A 79 5.19 6.60 10.96
N ASP A 80 4.33 5.99 11.80
CA ASP A 80 4.57 4.67 12.43
C ASP A 80 5.99 4.54 13.07
N LEU A 81 6.50 5.62 13.61
CA LEU A 81 7.82 5.68 14.24
C LEU A 81 7.72 5.88 15.77
N ALA A 82 8.83 5.70 16.45
CA ALA A 82 9.03 6.10 17.86
C ALA A 82 7.90 5.68 18.84
N GLY A 83 7.23 4.55 18.64
CA GLY A 83 6.17 4.06 19.52
C GLY A 83 4.81 4.71 19.33
N GLU A 84 4.59 5.39 18.22
CA GLU A 84 3.30 6.04 17.89
C GLU A 84 2.14 5.02 17.92
N LEU A 85 2.26 3.86 17.24
CA LEU A 85 1.25 2.79 17.27
C LEU A 85 1.01 2.23 18.68
N ASP A 86 2.05 2.14 19.52
CA ASP A 86 1.89 1.70 20.91
C ASP A 86 1.06 2.74 21.70
N THR A 87 1.26 4.03 21.41
CA THR A 87 0.46 5.11 22.00
C THR A 87 -0.99 5.06 21.55
N VAL A 88 -1.25 4.82 20.24
CA VAL A 88 -2.62 4.59 19.73
C VAL A 88 -3.25 3.43 20.50
N LYS A 89 -2.57 2.29 20.58
CA LYS A 89 -3.07 1.10 21.27
C LYS A 89 -3.39 1.36 22.74
N ALA A 90 -2.52 2.10 23.44
CA ALA A 90 -2.72 2.43 24.86
C ALA A 90 -3.96 3.32 25.06
N ILE A 91 -4.16 4.32 24.19
CA ILE A 91 -5.33 5.22 24.29
C ILE A 91 -6.62 4.46 23.95
N LEU A 92 -6.62 3.65 22.88
CA LEU A 92 -7.81 2.86 22.50
C LEU A 92 -8.16 1.77 23.53
N ALA A 93 -7.19 1.31 24.32
CA ALA A 93 -7.46 0.38 25.43
C ALA A 93 -8.30 1.00 26.56
N GLU A 94 -8.41 2.34 26.63
CA GLU A 94 -9.28 3.05 27.59
C GLU A 94 -10.75 3.06 27.16
N LEU A 95 -11.10 2.66 25.91
CA LEU A 95 -12.48 2.60 25.44
C LEU A 95 -13.28 1.53 26.19
N LYS A 96 -14.51 1.88 26.57
CA LYS A 96 -15.49 0.96 27.19
C LYS A 96 -16.30 0.19 26.15
N VAL A 97 -16.30 0.63 24.89
CA VAL A 97 -16.99 0.00 23.77
C VAL A 97 -15.99 -0.69 22.84
N PRO A 98 -16.39 -1.70 22.07
CA PRO A 98 -15.53 -2.29 21.05
C PRO A 98 -15.06 -1.24 20.03
N TYR A 99 -13.86 -1.41 19.47
CA TYR A 99 -13.40 -0.59 18.37
C TYR A 99 -12.87 -1.44 17.22
N HIS A 100 -12.96 -0.89 16.02
CA HIS A 100 -12.43 -1.46 14.78
C HIS A 100 -11.54 -0.43 14.11
N ILE A 101 -10.38 -0.85 13.65
CA ILE A 101 -9.37 0.02 13.05
C ILE A 101 -8.83 -0.60 11.76
N ILE A 102 -8.59 0.24 10.77
CA ILE A 102 -7.78 -0.08 9.60
C ILE A 102 -6.58 0.86 9.55
N PRO A 103 -5.48 0.49 8.86
CA PRO A 103 -4.38 1.42 8.63
C PRO A 103 -4.74 2.43 7.54
N GLY A 104 -4.14 3.61 7.61
CA GLY A 104 -4.07 4.57 6.51
C GLY A 104 -2.70 4.53 5.83
N ASN A 105 -2.42 5.52 4.98
CA ASN A 105 -1.13 5.59 4.30
C ASN A 105 0.03 5.94 5.24
N HIS A 106 -0.23 6.58 6.35
CA HIS A 106 0.78 6.94 7.34
C HIS A 106 1.31 5.72 8.11
N GLU A 107 0.53 4.68 8.31
CA GLU A 107 0.98 3.41 8.88
C GLU A 107 1.68 2.50 7.88
N LEU A 108 1.54 2.75 6.57
CA LEU A 108 1.94 1.79 5.53
C LEU A 108 3.12 2.26 4.69
N LYS A 109 3.15 3.53 4.26
CA LYS A 109 4.21 4.08 3.39
C LYS A 109 5.55 4.21 4.12
N TRP A 110 5.52 4.48 5.42
CA TRP A 110 6.71 4.74 6.26
C TRP A 110 6.88 3.73 7.39
N SER A 111 6.43 2.51 7.15
CA SER A 111 6.45 1.48 8.19
C SER A 111 7.80 0.78 8.31
N ALA A 112 8.47 0.96 9.42
CA ALA A 112 9.70 0.23 9.76
C ALA A 112 9.50 -1.30 9.85
N SER A 113 8.25 -1.77 9.88
CA SER A 113 7.89 -3.19 9.97
C SER A 113 7.19 -3.73 8.73
N GLY A 114 6.95 -2.89 7.70
CA GLY A 114 6.14 -3.26 6.56
C GLY A 114 4.67 -3.55 6.93
N GLY A 115 4.12 -2.82 7.92
CA GLY A 115 2.75 -3.00 8.42
C GLY A 115 2.56 -4.12 9.44
N GLU A 116 3.57 -4.96 9.68
CA GLU A 116 3.45 -6.12 10.58
C GLU A 116 3.26 -5.72 12.06
N LYS A 117 3.79 -4.56 12.48
CA LYS A 117 3.57 -4.03 13.83
C LYS A 117 2.09 -3.66 14.04
N PHE A 118 1.45 -3.04 13.03
CA PHE A 118 0.02 -2.74 13.07
C PHE A 118 -0.81 -4.01 13.28
N LYS A 119 -0.59 -5.05 12.47
CA LYS A 119 -1.29 -6.34 12.62
C LYS A 119 -1.06 -6.97 13.99
N LYS A 120 0.17 -6.95 14.49
CA LYS A 120 0.51 -7.48 15.81
C LYS A 120 -0.23 -6.77 16.95
N LEU A 121 -0.41 -5.45 16.84
CA LEU A 121 -1.06 -4.64 17.89
C LEU A 121 -2.58 -4.72 17.83
N PHE A 122 -3.17 -4.73 16.62
CA PHE A 122 -4.61 -4.62 16.42
C PHE A 122 -5.29 -5.92 15.95
N GLY A 123 -4.51 -6.98 15.72
CA GLY A 123 -4.99 -8.32 15.32
C GLY A 123 -5.00 -8.55 13.81
N ASP A 124 -5.38 -7.57 13.02
CA ASP A 124 -5.33 -7.59 11.55
C ASP A 124 -5.26 -6.16 11.01
N ASP A 125 -5.03 -5.99 9.70
CA ASP A 125 -5.10 -4.72 8.97
C ASP A 125 -6.44 -4.52 8.25
N LYS A 126 -7.42 -5.36 8.56
CA LYS A 126 -8.81 -5.36 8.04
C LYS A 126 -9.75 -5.97 9.05
N PHE A 127 -11.06 -5.76 8.88
CA PHE A 127 -12.07 -6.35 9.75
C PHE A 127 -13.38 -6.67 9.01
N ASN A 128 -14.17 -7.60 9.56
CA ASN A 128 -15.50 -7.96 9.09
C ASN A 128 -16.39 -8.27 10.28
N VAL A 129 -17.27 -7.35 10.62
CA VAL A 129 -18.10 -7.40 11.84
C VAL A 129 -19.56 -7.10 11.54
N ALA A 130 -20.44 -7.55 12.40
CA ALA A 130 -21.88 -7.31 12.29
C ALA A 130 -22.45 -6.72 13.58
N TYR A 131 -23.30 -5.70 13.44
CA TYR A 131 -24.03 -5.08 14.52
C TYR A 131 -25.48 -4.84 14.12
N LYS A 132 -26.44 -5.29 14.94
CA LYS A 132 -27.89 -5.01 14.77
C LYS A 132 -28.40 -5.18 13.33
N GLY A 133 -27.93 -6.24 12.63
CA GLY A 133 -28.35 -6.53 11.25
C GLY A 133 -27.51 -5.91 10.15
N TYR A 134 -26.61 -4.99 10.45
CA TYR A 134 -25.71 -4.34 9.49
C TYR A 134 -24.32 -4.99 9.50
N ARG A 135 -23.64 -5.01 8.34
CA ARG A 135 -22.28 -5.54 8.15
C ARG A 135 -21.30 -4.40 7.91
N PHE A 136 -20.18 -4.40 8.61
CA PHE A 136 -19.08 -3.45 8.42
C PHE A 136 -17.83 -4.20 8.01
N ILE A 137 -17.23 -3.81 6.88
CA ILE A 137 -16.04 -4.44 6.30
C ILE A 137 -14.97 -3.37 6.12
N GLY A 138 -13.91 -3.42 6.94
CA GLY A 138 -12.74 -2.57 6.82
C GLY A 138 -11.71 -3.19 5.87
N VAL A 139 -11.17 -2.39 4.94
CA VAL A 139 -10.25 -2.84 3.90
C VAL A 139 -9.00 -1.99 3.88
N ASN A 140 -7.85 -2.64 3.87
CA ASN A 140 -6.56 -1.99 3.67
C ASN A 140 -6.39 -1.61 2.19
N GLN A 141 -5.95 -0.38 1.93
CA GLN A 141 -5.76 0.16 0.59
C GLN A 141 -4.30 0.54 0.29
N GLY A 142 -3.34 0.07 1.09
CA GLY A 142 -1.92 0.33 0.82
C GLY A 142 -1.59 1.72 0.25
N PRO A 143 -0.58 1.86 -0.60
CA PRO A 143 0.41 0.85 -0.92
C PRO A 143 1.42 0.66 0.21
N LEU A 144 1.73 -0.58 0.52
CA LEU A 144 2.73 -0.91 1.54
C LEU A 144 4.14 -0.66 1.04
N MET A 145 4.94 0.08 1.82
CA MET A 145 6.35 0.34 1.52
C MET A 145 6.59 0.95 0.13
N ARG A 146 5.64 1.75 -0.34
CA ARG A 146 5.75 2.47 -1.64
C ARG A 146 5.29 3.90 -1.47
N MET A 147 5.87 4.78 -2.25
CA MET A 147 5.46 6.19 -2.29
C MET A 147 4.30 6.45 -3.25
N GLY A 148 3.70 5.39 -3.81
CA GLY A 148 2.57 5.46 -4.75
C GLY A 148 1.24 5.96 -4.15
N GLU A 149 0.22 6.04 -4.97
CA GLU A 149 -1.17 6.28 -4.57
C GLU A 149 -1.79 5.03 -3.92
N GLY A 150 -3.05 5.09 -3.52
CA GLY A 150 -3.79 3.97 -2.96
C GLY A 150 -3.89 2.80 -3.94
N PHE A 151 -3.79 1.59 -3.43
CA PHE A 151 -3.95 0.35 -4.18
C PHE A 151 -4.45 -0.75 -3.25
N ILE A 152 -5.57 -1.37 -3.59
CA ILE A 152 -6.06 -2.53 -2.85
C ILE A 152 -5.26 -3.75 -3.30
N ALA A 153 -4.43 -4.28 -2.42
CA ALA A 153 -3.53 -5.37 -2.72
C ALA A 153 -4.28 -6.63 -3.20
N ARG A 154 -3.61 -7.48 -3.99
CA ARG A 154 -4.21 -8.69 -4.57
C ARG A 154 -4.87 -9.57 -3.51
N GLU A 155 -4.19 -9.81 -2.40
CA GLU A 155 -4.70 -10.60 -1.28
C GLU A 155 -5.88 -9.93 -0.57
N ASP A 156 -5.96 -8.60 -0.54
CA ASP A 156 -7.07 -7.88 0.09
C ASP A 156 -8.31 -7.88 -0.82
N ILE A 157 -8.15 -7.77 -2.14
CA ILE A 157 -9.21 -8.01 -3.13
C ILE A 157 -9.77 -9.43 -2.98
N ASN A 158 -8.91 -10.43 -2.90
CA ASN A 158 -9.31 -11.83 -2.71
C ASN A 158 -10.04 -12.05 -1.37
N TRP A 159 -9.58 -11.37 -0.31
CA TRP A 159 -10.21 -11.43 1.00
C TRP A 159 -11.61 -10.80 1.00
N VAL A 160 -11.78 -9.60 0.41
CA VAL A 160 -13.10 -8.94 0.25
C VAL A 160 -14.07 -9.86 -0.47
N HIS A 161 -13.66 -10.42 -1.62
CA HIS A 161 -14.49 -11.36 -2.39
C HIS A 161 -14.90 -12.58 -1.55
N SER A 162 -13.96 -13.14 -0.77
CA SER A 162 -14.24 -14.28 0.11
C SER A 162 -15.17 -13.91 1.28
N ALA A 163 -14.99 -12.72 1.86
CA ALA A 163 -15.83 -12.21 2.95
C ALA A 163 -17.28 -12.02 2.49
N LEU A 164 -17.47 -11.41 1.32
CA LEU A 164 -18.79 -11.19 0.75
C LEU A 164 -19.49 -12.50 0.33
N LYS A 165 -18.76 -13.45 -0.27
CA LYS A 165 -19.31 -14.77 -0.64
C LYS A 165 -19.84 -15.56 0.56
N LYS A 166 -19.26 -15.39 1.73
CA LYS A 166 -19.66 -16.07 2.98
C LYS A 166 -20.81 -15.38 3.70
N MET A 167 -21.25 -14.21 3.23
CA MET A 167 -22.33 -13.47 3.88
C MET A 167 -23.67 -14.19 3.71
N TRP A 168 -24.43 -14.26 4.80
CA TRP A 168 -25.80 -14.71 4.82
C TRP A 168 -26.61 -13.86 5.82
N PRO A 169 -27.80 -13.35 5.44
CA PRO A 169 -28.35 -13.37 4.09
C PRO A 169 -27.59 -12.48 3.11
N LYS A 170 -27.62 -12.79 1.82
CA LYS A 170 -26.92 -11.99 0.77
C LYS A 170 -27.38 -10.54 0.67
N LYS A 171 -28.61 -10.25 1.10
CA LYS A 171 -29.21 -8.91 1.12
C LYS A 171 -28.90 -8.10 2.39
N GLN A 172 -28.05 -8.62 3.30
CA GLN A 172 -27.64 -7.86 4.48
C GLN A 172 -27.02 -6.52 4.05
N PRO A 173 -27.46 -5.37 4.61
CA PRO A 173 -26.84 -4.09 4.32
C PRO A 173 -25.37 -4.07 4.72
N VAL A 174 -24.48 -3.60 3.81
CA VAL A 174 -23.04 -3.59 3.99
C VAL A 174 -22.52 -2.17 3.93
N PHE A 175 -21.64 -1.83 4.87
CA PHE A 175 -20.83 -0.62 4.89
C PHE A 175 -19.38 -1.01 4.75
N PHE A 176 -18.68 -0.41 3.76
CA PHE A 176 -17.24 -0.53 3.68
C PHE A 176 -16.56 0.59 4.45
N VAL A 177 -15.42 0.29 5.02
CA VAL A 177 -14.52 1.26 5.67
C VAL A 177 -13.18 1.17 4.98
N THR A 178 -12.75 2.30 4.42
CA THR A 178 -11.48 2.44 3.73
C THR A 178 -10.77 3.67 4.27
N HIS A 179 -9.51 3.90 3.92
CA HIS A 179 -8.84 5.15 4.28
C HIS A 179 -8.87 6.15 3.12
N TYR A 180 -8.42 5.74 1.92
CA TYR A 180 -8.55 6.56 0.72
C TYR A 180 -9.98 6.59 0.19
N PRO A 181 -10.40 7.68 -0.49
CA PRO A 181 -11.60 7.66 -1.32
C PRO A 181 -11.45 6.62 -2.46
N ILE A 182 -12.57 6.05 -2.89
CA ILE A 182 -12.59 5.07 -4.01
C ILE A 182 -12.72 5.79 -5.35
N ASP A 183 -11.78 6.66 -5.66
CA ASP A 183 -11.69 7.42 -6.90
C ASP A 183 -10.36 7.16 -7.62
N HIS A 184 -9.88 8.11 -8.42
CA HIS A 184 -8.60 8.03 -9.13
C HIS A 184 -7.38 7.93 -8.22
N THR A 185 -7.50 8.23 -6.93
CA THR A 185 -6.44 8.05 -5.92
C THR A 185 -6.25 6.59 -5.49
N VAL A 186 -7.14 5.69 -5.92
CA VAL A 186 -6.98 4.24 -5.77
C VAL A 186 -6.93 3.63 -7.17
N THR A 187 -5.75 3.27 -7.62
CA THR A 187 -5.47 2.90 -9.02
C THR A 187 -6.32 1.73 -9.53
N ASN A 188 -6.65 0.76 -8.68
CA ASN A 188 -7.51 -0.38 -9.02
C ASN A 188 -8.92 -0.29 -8.42
N SER A 189 -9.43 0.93 -8.19
CA SER A 189 -10.78 1.16 -7.64
C SER A 189 -11.90 0.42 -8.40
N TYR A 190 -11.77 0.30 -9.73
CA TYR A 190 -12.75 -0.41 -10.56
C TYR A 190 -12.89 -1.90 -10.20
N GLU A 191 -11.81 -2.58 -9.82
CA GLU A 191 -11.85 -4.00 -9.42
C GLU A 191 -12.65 -4.17 -8.13
N PHE A 192 -12.44 -3.27 -7.17
CA PHE A 192 -13.18 -3.25 -5.93
C PHE A 192 -14.66 -2.97 -6.17
N LEU A 193 -15.00 -1.94 -6.95
CA LEU A 193 -16.38 -1.60 -7.28
C LEU A 193 -17.09 -2.72 -8.05
N ASP A 194 -16.38 -3.41 -8.97
CA ASP A 194 -16.93 -4.55 -9.72
C ASP A 194 -17.35 -5.71 -8.81
N ILE A 195 -16.62 -5.92 -7.72
CA ILE A 195 -16.94 -6.96 -6.72
C ILE A 195 -18.13 -6.54 -5.86
N ILE A 196 -18.10 -5.34 -5.30
CA ILE A 196 -19.04 -4.92 -4.25
C ILE A 196 -20.44 -4.61 -4.78
N LYS A 197 -20.59 -4.18 -6.04
CA LYS A 197 -21.87 -3.84 -6.66
C LYS A 197 -22.89 -5.00 -6.69
N HIS A 198 -22.44 -6.24 -6.52
CA HIS A 198 -23.32 -7.41 -6.48
C HIS A 198 -23.95 -7.66 -5.09
N TYR A 199 -23.71 -6.77 -4.13
CA TYR A 199 -24.17 -6.88 -2.75
C TYR A 199 -24.92 -5.61 -2.34
N ASN A 200 -25.68 -5.68 -1.25
CA ASN A 200 -26.45 -4.53 -0.74
C ASN A 200 -25.54 -3.54 0.00
N VAL A 201 -24.62 -2.89 -0.75
CA VAL A 201 -23.69 -1.89 -0.21
C VAL A 201 -24.44 -0.56 0.00
N GLN A 202 -24.40 -0.03 1.21
CA GLN A 202 -25.09 1.20 1.57
C GLN A 202 -24.18 2.42 1.44
N ALA A 203 -22.91 2.30 1.83
CA ALA A 203 -21.91 3.35 1.69
C ALA A 203 -20.49 2.80 1.81
N ILE A 204 -19.54 3.60 1.32
CA ILE A 204 -18.11 3.47 1.58
C ILE A 204 -17.70 4.65 2.45
N MET A 205 -17.32 4.39 3.71
CA MET A 205 -16.88 5.40 4.67
C MET A 205 -15.35 5.48 4.67
N HIS A 206 -14.79 6.69 4.66
CA HIS A 206 -13.34 6.86 4.59
C HIS A 206 -12.84 8.13 5.31
N GLY A 207 -11.53 8.30 5.42
CA GLY A 207 -10.82 9.47 5.95
C GLY A 207 -10.02 10.20 4.88
N HIS A 208 -8.73 10.43 5.15
CA HIS A 208 -7.69 10.96 4.27
C HIS A 208 -7.83 12.45 3.90
N GLY A 209 -9.01 12.92 3.57
CA GLY A 209 -9.22 14.32 3.14
C GLY A 209 -9.49 15.31 4.27
N HIS A 210 -9.50 14.86 5.53
CA HIS A 210 -9.61 15.66 6.76
C HIS A 210 -10.87 16.54 6.86
N ARG A 211 -11.95 16.22 6.15
CA ARG A 211 -13.20 16.98 6.14
C ARG A 211 -14.42 16.08 6.02
N ASN A 212 -15.56 16.56 6.49
CA ASN A 212 -16.84 15.91 6.23
C ASN A 212 -17.27 16.18 4.77
N LEU A 213 -17.53 15.13 4.00
CA LEU A 213 -17.90 15.24 2.58
C LEU A 213 -18.70 14.03 2.13
N LEU A 214 -19.80 14.26 1.40
CA LEU A 214 -20.50 13.23 0.65
C LEU A 214 -20.03 13.25 -0.80
N SER A 215 -19.62 12.09 -1.29
CA SER A 215 -19.16 11.84 -2.67
C SER A 215 -19.98 10.72 -3.30
N ASN A 216 -19.76 10.47 -4.57
CA ASN A 216 -20.36 9.38 -5.32
C ASN A 216 -19.26 8.59 -6.03
N TYR A 217 -19.16 7.28 -5.75
CA TYR A 217 -18.19 6.37 -6.36
C TYR A 217 -18.94 5.39 -7.27
N SER A 218 -19.23 5.81 -8.51
CA SER A 218 -20.00 5.00 -9.45
C SER A 218 -21.32 4.51 -8.85
N ASP A 219 -22.14 5.44 -8.39
CA ASP A 219 -23.44 5.30 -7.73
C ASP A 219 -23.39 4.80 -6.27
N VAL A 220 -22.24 4.39 -5.75
CA VAL A 220 -22.07 4.05 -4.33
C VAL A 220 -21.83 5.33 -3.53
N PRO A 221 -22.63 5.63 -2.48
CA PRO A 221 -22.37 6.77 -1.61
C PRO A 221 -20.99 6.66 -0.95
N GLY A 222 -20.15 7.69 -1.11
CA GLY A 222 -18.85 7.82 -0.45
C GLY A 222 -18.94 8.85 0.67
N ILE A 223 -18.63 8.48 1.90
CA ILE A 223 -18.77 9.35 3.06
C ILE A 223 -17.39 9.56 3.70
N MET A 224 -16.83 10.74 3.51
CA MET A 224 -15.58 11.13 4.15
C MET A 224 -15.88 11.70 5.54
N GLY A 225 -15.22 11.15 6.56
CA GLY A 225 -15.21 11.72 7.90
C GLY A 225 -14.07 12.73 8.08
N ARG A 226 -14.32 13.73 8.90
CA ARG A 226 -13.29 14.73 9.26
C ARG A 226 -12.12 14.10 10.03
N SER A 227 -10.96 14.77 10.00
CA SER A 227 -9.85 14.47 10.90
C SER A 227 -10.22 14.71 12.37
N ASN A 228 -9.68 13.87 13.25
CA ASN A 228 -9.83 14.03 14.70
C ASN A 228 -9.05 15.24 15.26
N LEU A 229 -8.06 15.72 14.50
CA LEU A 229 -7.15 16.77 14.96
C LEU A 229 -7.82 18.14 15.16
N SER A 230 -7.38 18.84 16.19
CA SER A 230 -7.74 20.24 16.47
C SER A 230 -6.90 21.25 15.67
N ARG A 231 -6.34 20.85 14.52
CA ARG A 231 -5.53 21.73 13.66
C ARG A 231 -6.40 22.81 13.01
N GLY A 232 -6.25 24.06 13.44
CA GLY A 232 -6.95 25.22 12.89
C GLY A 232 -8.41 25.35 13.32
N GLY A 233 -8.88 24.56 14.31
CA GLY A 233 -10.23 24.58 14.85
C GLY A 233 -10.42 23.56 15.95
N PRO A 234 -11.63 23.35 16.47
CA PRO A 234 -11.88 22.32 17.46
C PRO A 234 -11.63 20.93 16.88
N GLY A 235 -10.96 20.06 17.63
CA GLY A 235 -10.87 18.64 17.34
C GLY A 235 -12.23 17.98 17.39
N GLY A 236 -12.42 16.86 16.68
CA GLY A 236 -13.74 16.24 16.70
C GLY A 236 -13.80 14.91 15.94
N TYR A 237 -14.99 14.33 15.97
CA TYR A 237 -15.32 13.09 15.29
C TYR A 237 -16.80 13.10 14.89
N ASN A 238 -17.26 12.05 14.21
CA ASN A 238 -18.67 11.94 13.86
C ASN A 238 -19.37 10.91 14.77
N ILE A 239 -20.58 11.23 15.22
CA ILE A 239 -21.55 10.27 15.74
C ILE A 239 -22.44 9.88 14.57
N VAL A 240 -22.53 8.58 14.30
CA VAL A 240 -23.33 8.02 13.23
C VAL A 240 -24.44 7.19 13.83
N THR A 241 -25.68 7.51 13.50
CA THR A 241 -26.85 6.76 13.97
C THR A 241 -27.64 6.21 12.79
N ILE A 242 -27.94 4.91 12.83
CA ILE A 242 -28.83 4.25 11.88
C ILE A 242 -30.12 3.90 12.63
N LYS A 243 -31.22 4.50 12.20
CA LYS A 243 -32.56 4.27 12.74
C LYS A 243 -33.59 4.32 11.61
N ASN A 244 -34.53 3.36 11.58
CA ASN A 244 -35.61 3.32 10.59
C ASN A 244 -35.11 3.53 9.16
N ASP A 245 -34.16 2.73 8.72
CA ASP A 245 -33.52 2.79 7.39
C ASP A 245 -32.97 4.18 7.01
N THR A 246 -32.51 4.93 7.99
CA THR A 246 -31.89 6.24 7.79
C THR A 246 -30.60 6.32 8.59
N MET A 247 -29.50 6.65 7.91
CA MET A 247 -28.21 6.93 8.51
C MET A 247 -28.02 8.45 8.65
N THR A 248 -27.72 8.89 9.87
CA THR A 248 -27.49 10.30 10.20
C THR A 248 -26.08 10.50 10.72
N TRP A 249 -25.36 11.49 10.20
CA TRP A 249 -24.01 11.87 10.62
C TRP A 249 -24.04 13.23 11.31
N VAL A 250 -23.52 13.27 12.53
CA VAL A 250 -23.44 14.47 13.38
C VAL A 250 -21.99 14.68 13.79
N GLU A 251 -21.43 15.84 13.50
CA GLU A 251 -20.11 16.21 13.99
C GLU A 251 -20.18 16.50 15.49
N ARG A 252 -19.23 15.91 16.24
CA ARG A 252 -19.07 16.08 17.68
C ARG A 252 -17.75 16.72 18.04
N HIS A 253 -17.81 17.75 18.86
CA HIS A 253 -16.64 18.39 19.47
C HIS A 253 -16.48 17.90 20.91
N PRO A 254 -15.50 17.02 21.21
CA PRO A 254 -15.43 16.32 22.51
C PRO A 254 -15.04 17.21 23.68
N VAL A 255 -14.27 18.27 23.45
CA VAL A 255 -13.85 19.20 24.51
C VAL A 255 -15.02 20.08 24.95
N GLU A 256 -15.70 20.66 23.99
CA GLU A 256 -16.89 21.51 24.18
C GLU A 256 -18.14 20.66 24.53
N LYS A 257 -18.11 19.36 24.25
CA LYS A 257 -19.23 18.40 24.42
C LYS A 257 -20.46 18.78 23.60
N VAL A 258 -20.25 19.35 22.43
CA VAL A 258 -21.31 19.84 21.55
C VAL A 258 -21.46 18.93 20.33
N ASN A 259 -22.70 18.52 20.04
CA ASN A 259 -23.10 18.00 18.74
C ASN A 259 -23.51 19.18 17.86
N LEU A 260 -22.99 19.21 16.62
CA LEU A 260 -23.49 20.15 15.62
C LEU A 260 -24.79 19.62 15.01
N GLU A 261 -25.43 20.41 14.16
CA GLU A 261 -26.55 19.93 13.36
C GLU A 261 -26.09 18.77 12.43
N PRO A 262 -26.98 17.84 12.09
CA PRO A 262 -26.67 16.78 11.15
C PRO A 262 -26.19 17.35 9.81
N TRP A 263 -24.98 17.00 9.40
CA TRP A 263 -24.44 17.42 8.11
C TRP A 263 -24.80 16.45 6.97
N LEU A 264 -25.20 15.21 7.33
CA LEU A 264 -25.64 14.21 6.35
C LEU A 264 -26.79 13.38 6.94
N VAL A 265 -27.84 13.23 6.14
CA VAL A 265 -28.95 12.30 6.37
C VAL A 265 -29.10 11.47 5.10
N LEU A 266 -28.79 10.18 5.16
CA LEU A 266 -28.79 9.25 4.04
C LEU A 266 -29.83 8.15 4.25
N PRO A 267 -30.89 8.05 3.40
CA PRO A 267 -31.79 6.91 3.41
C PRO A 267 -31.05 5.64 2.99
N LEU A 268 -31.20 4.58 3.76
CA LEU A 268 -30.72 3.25 3.41
C LEU A 268 -31.79 2.52 2.58
N LYS A 269 -31.38 1.86 1.51
CA LYS A 269 -32.27 1.14 0.60
C LYS A 269 -31.53 0.03 -0.12
N ASP A 270 -32.26 -0.91 -0.68
CA ASP A 270 -31.69 -1.84 -1.63
C ASP A 270 -31.23 -1.06 -2.86
N PHE A 271 -29.93 -0.96 -3.07
CA PHE A 271 -29.37 -0.28 -4.23
C PHE A 271 -29.22 -1.25 -5.40
N GLU A 272 -29.61 -0.80 -6.58
CA GLU A 272 -29.22 -1.39 -7.84
C GLU A 272 -28.13 -0.49 -8.46
N TYR A 273 -26.91 -0.98 -8.47
CA TYR A 273 -25.79 -0.21 -9.01
C TYR A 273 -25.68 -0.37 -10.50
N THR A 274 -25.44 0.72 -11.20
CA THR A 274 -25.15 0.73 -12.62
C THR A 274 -23.76 0.18 -12.91
N ASP A 275 -23.46 0.01 -14.19
CA ASP A 275 -22.12 -0.38 -14.64
C ASP A 275 -21.19 0.84 -14.87
N SER A 276 -21.49 1.99 -14.27
CA SER A 276 -20.74 3.24 -14.46
C SER A 276 -19.25 3.11 -14.10
N HIS A 277 -18.89 2.23 -13.12
CA HIS A 277 -17.49 1.91 -12.78
C HIS A 277 -16.71 1.30 -13.95
N LYS A 278 -17.38 0.77 -14.98
CA LYS A 278 -16.71 0.27 -16.19
C LYS A 278 -15.92 1.37 -16.92
N ALA A 279 -16.30 2.64 -16.76
CA ALA A 279 -15.53 3.77 -17.28
C ALA A 279 -14.16 3.93 -16.60
N LEU A 280 -13.97 3.33 -15.40
CA LEU A 280 -12.69 3.33 -14.69
C LEU A 280 -11.76 2.18 -15.12
N LYS A 281 -12.25 1.24 -15.95
CA LYS A 281 -11.40 0.15 -16.48
C LYS A 281 -10.29 0.73 -17.36
N PRO A 282 -9.08 0.14 -17.29
CA PRO A 282 -7.98 0.60 -18.08
C PRO A 282 -8.27 0.49 -19.57
N ASP A 283 -8.06 1.56 -20.32
CA ASP A 283 -8.09 1.53 -21.77
C ASP A 283 -6.82 0.86 -22.30
N MET A 284 -6.97 -0.26 -23.00
CA MET A 284 -5.88 -1.04 -23.58
C MET A 284 -5.68 -0.74 -25.07
N SER A 285 -6.32 0.29 -25.59
CA SER A 285 -6.30 0.62 -27.05
C SER A 285 -4.91 0.97 -27.56
N VAL A 286 -4.04 1.51 -26.69
CA VAL A 286 -2.64 1.80 -26.98
C VAL A 286 -1.87 0.58 -27.49
N ASN A 287 -2.17 -0.62 -26.99
CA ASN A 287 -1.49 -1.85 -27.40
C ASN A 287 -1.70 -2.19 -28.89
N LYS A 288 -2.75 -1.61 -29.52
CA LYS A 288 -3.01 -1.77 -30.95
C LYS A 288 -2.09 -0.90 -31.82
N GLN A 289 -1.53 0.16 -31.23
CA GLN A 289 -0.60 1.05 -31.93
C GLN A 289 0.81 0.42 -32.02
N TYR A 290 1.13 -0.50 -31.09
CA TYR A 290 2.41 -1.18 -30.99
C TYR A 290 2.21 -2.72 -31.00
N PRO A 291 1.72 -3.30 -32.10
CA PRO A 291 1.37 -4.70 -32.20
C PRO A 291 2.57 -5.67 -32.11
N GLU A 292 3.78 -5.13 -32.27
CA GLU A 292 5.07 -5.83 -32.09
C GLU A 292 5.34 -6.19 -30.64
N VAL A 293 4.75 -5.47 -29.67
CA VAL A 293 4.92 -5.73 -28.23
C VAL A 293 3.80 -6.65 -27.76
N LYS A 294 4.16 -7.83 -27.26
CA LYS A 294 3.18 -8.86 -26.86
C LYS A 294 3.50 -9.43 -25.49
N VAL A 295 2.44 -9.79 -24.77
CA VAL A 295 2.55 -10.63 -23.58
C VAL A 295 2.87 -12.06 -24.03
N ASP A 296 4.05 -12.56 -23.62
CA ASP A 296 4.46 -13.95 -23.87
C ASP A 296 3.84 -14.89 -22.83
N TRP A 297 4.01 -14.54 -21.53
CA TRP A 297 3.35 -15.23 -20.43
C TRP A 297 3.11 -14.27 -19.25
N SER A 298 2.19 -14.66 -18.37
CA SER A 298 1.94 -14.02 -17.10
C SER A 298 1.76 -15.09 -16.01
N TYR A 299 2.38 -14.86 -14.84
CA TYR A 299 2.27 -15.70 -13.65
C TYR A 299 1.57 -14.93 -12.55
N ASP A 300 0.53 -15.50 -11.91
CA ASP A 300 -0.18 -14.91 -10.76
C ASP A 300 0.34 -15.56 -9.46
N SER A 301 0.95 -14.77 -8.59
CA SER A 301 1.47 -15.23 -7.30
C SER A 301 0.41 -15.23 -6.19
N GLU A 302 -0.83 -14.80 -6.50
CA GLU A 302 -1.95 -14.61 -5.56
C GLU A 302 -1.73 -13.55 -4.47
N TYR A 303 -0.51 -13.01 -4.35
CA TYR A 303 -0.09 -11.98 -3.40
C TYR A 303 0.69 -10.89 -4.10
N SER A 304 0.51 -9.66 -3.66
CA SER A 304 1.19 -8.48 -4.21
C SER A 304 2.70 -8.63 -4.21
N ILE A 305 3.34 -8.10 -5.26
CA ILE A 305 4.79 -8.03 -5.44
C ILE A 305 5.17 -6.55 -5.44
N THR A 306 5.98 -6.14 -4.48
CA THR A 306 6.29 -4.73 -4.20
C THR A 306 7.65 -4.26 -4.71
N ALA A 307 8.45 -5.17 -5.29
CA ALA A 307 9.77 -4.88 -5.82
C ALA A 307 10.00 -5.53 -7.18
N ALA A 308 11.01 -5.06 -7.90
CA ALA A 308 11.45 -5.65 -9.15
C ALA A 308 11.82 -7.13 -8.98
N VAL A 309 11.72 -7.88 -10.06
CA VAL A 309 12.24 -9.24 -10.15
C VAL A 309 13.74 -9.22 -10.44
N THR A 310 14.42 -10.29 -10.12
CA THR A 310 15.81 -10.53 -10.58
C THR A 310 15.82 -11.63 -11.62
N VAL A 311 16.44 -11.37 -12.77
CA VAL A 311 16.57 -12.39 -13.83
C VAL A 311 18.02 -12.84 -13.95
N VAL A 312 18.24 -14.14 -13.82
CA VAL A 312 19.58 -14.75 -13.89
C VAL A 312 19.47 -16.23 -14.30
N ASN A 313 20.40 -16.69 -15.15
CA ASN A 313 20.49 -18.09 -15.55
C ASN A 313 19.15 -18.71 -15.97
N ASN A 314 18.42 -18.04 -16.85
CA ASN A 314 17.09 -18.42 -17.33
C ASN A 314 16.03 -18.59 -16.23
N ARG A 315 16.15 -17.83 -15.12
CA ARG A 315 15.20 -17.79 -14.00
C ARG A 315 14.77 -16.38 -13.70
N VAL A 316 13.48 -16.23 -13.38
CA VAL A 316 12.89 -15.01 -12.83
C VAL A 316 12.64 -15.24 -11.34
N ILE A 317 13.26 -14.46 -10.46
CA ILE A 317 13.22 -14.63 -9.00
C ILE A 317 12.61 -13.40 -8.37
N PHE A 318 11.66 -13.58 -7.47
CA PHE A 318 11.02 -12.49 -6.74
C PHE A 318 10.51 -12.95 -5.38
N GLY A 319 10.24 -11.98 -4.50
CA GLY A 319 9.52 -12.17 -3.25
C GLY A 319 8.12 -11.58 -3.33
N ASN A 320 7.18 -12.09 -2.52
CA ASN A 320 5.83 -11.53 -2.43
C ASN A 320 5.40 -11.26 -0.98
N ARG A 321 4.25 -10.66 -0.79
CA ARG A 321 3.71 -10.30 0.53
C ARG A 321 3.30 -11.50 1.40
N SER A 322 3.18 -12.71 0.85
CA SER A 322 3.02 -13.92 1.68
C SER A 322 4.33 -14.38 2.32
N GLY A 323 5.45 -13.78 1.95
CA GLY A 323 6.79 -14.21 2.37
C GLY A 323 7.36 -15.35 1.54
N LYS A 324 6.76 -15.69 0.39
CA LYS A 324 7.35 -16.65 -0.55
C LYS A 324 8.42 -15.98 -1.41
N VAL A 325 9.56 -16.64 -1.53
CA VAL A 325 10.53 -16.43 -2.61
C VAL A 325 10.20 -17.44 -3.69
N ILE A 326 10.00 -16.99 -4.91
CA ILE A 326 9.57 -17.83 -6.03
C ILE A 326 10.59 -17.69 -7.19
N ALA A 327 10.93 -18.80 -7.80
CA ALA A 327 11.71 -18.82 -9.04
C ALA A 327 10.87 -19.43 -10.16
N LEU A 328 10.73 -18.69 -11.26
CA LEU A 328 10.08 -19.15 -12.48
C LEU A 328 11.13 -19.43 -13.56
N SER A 329 10.80 -20.27 -14.53
CA SER A 329 11.56 -20.34 -15.79
C SER A 329 11.28 -19.11 -16.64
N LEU A 330 12.32 -18.47 -17.18
CA LEU A 330 12.18 -17.27 -18.02
C LEU A 330 11.46 -17.56 -19.34
N ASP A 331 11.62 -18.77 -19.88
CA ASP A 331 11.05 -19.19 -21.15
C ASP A 331 9.52 -19.41 -21.08
N ARG A 332 9.00 -19.92 -19.96
CA ARG A 332 7.59 -20.36 -19.85
C ARG A 332 6.83 -19.79 -18.68
N GLY A 333 7.44 -19.00 -17.79
CA GLY A 333 6.80 -18.50 -16.58
C GLY A 333 6.34 -19.61 -15.60
N LYS A 334 6.92 -20.82 -15.67
CA LYS A 334 6.55 -21.95 -14.79
C LYS A 334 7.40 -21.91 -13.51
N GLU A 335 6.75 -22.14 -12.37
CA GLU A 335 7.45 -22.27 -11.09
C GLU A 335 8.42 -23.43 -11.11
N LEU A 336 9.67 -23.13 -10.79
CA LEU A 336 10.75 -24.10 -10.65
C LEU A 336 10.92 -24.53 -9.20
N TRP A 337 10.82 -23.57 -8.29
CA TRP A 337 10.83 -23.78 -6.85
C TRP A 337 10.27 -22.56 -6.13
N SER A 338 9.84 -22.76 -4.89
CA SER A 338 9.52 -21.69 -3.96
C SER A 338 10.07 -21.99 -2.57
N TYR A 339 10.31 -20.93 -1.78
CA TYR A 339 10.77 -20.99 -0.40
C TYR A 339 9.94 -20.04 0.47
N GLN A 340 9.41 -20.53 1.60
CA GLN A 340 8.63 -19.74 2.54
C GLN A 340 9.54 -19.13 3.62
N THR A 341 9.57 -17.80 3.73
CA THR A 341 10.15 -17.06 4.87
C THR A 341 9.11 -16.89 5.98
N GLY A 342 9.52 -16.28 7.09
CA GLY A 342 8.61 -16.07 8.23
C GLY A 342 7.79 -14.78 8.17
N GLY A 343 7.93 -13.95 7.13
CA GLY A 343 7.21 -12.70 6.97
C GLY A 343 7.28 -12.16 5.54
N PRO A 344 6.49 -11.13 5.20
CA PRO A 344 6.49 -10.48 3.90
C PRO A 344 7.87 -10.10 3.38
N ILE A 345 8.00 -10.08 2.05
CA ILE A 345 9.20 -9.65 1.32
C ILE A 345 8.82 -8.41 0.51
N PHE A 346 9.52 -7.30 0.75
CA PHE A 346 9.30 -6.01 0.09
C PHE A 346 10.46 -5.62 -0.84
N THR A 347 11.42 -6.51 -1.04
CA THR A 347 12.71 -6.20 -1.64
C THR A 347 12.99 -7.06 -2.86
N GLU A 348 13.74 -6.49 -3.79
CA GLU A 348 14.32 -7.21 -4.91
C GLU A 348 15.37 -8.22 -4.39
N PRO A 349 15.31 -9.50 -4.78
CA PRO A 349 16.35 -10.47 -4.44
C PRO A 349 17.71 -10.09 -5.06
N ALA A 350 18.80 -10.22 -4.29
CA ALA A 350 20.15 -10.11 -4.85
C ALA A 350 20.70 -11.51 -5.15
N VAL A 351 21.45 -11.65 -6.24
CA VAL A 351 22.00 -12.95 -6.66
C VAL A 351 23.51 -12.85 -6.89
N MET A 352 24.24 -13.82 -6.37
CA MET A 352 25.68 -14.01 -6.64
C MET A 352 25.97 -15.49 -6.75
N ASP A 353 26.64 -15.89 -7.81
CA ASP A 353 27.01 -17.29 -8.13
C ASP A 353 25.75 -18.21 -8.12
N SER A 354 25.68 -19.12 -7.16
CA SER A 354 24.60 -20.08 -6.99
C SER A 354 23.66 -19.72 -5.81
N PHE A 355 23.67 -18.47 -5.35
CA PHE A 355 22.95 -18.06 -4.15
C PHE A 355 22.05 -16.85 -4.41
N VAL A 356 20.87 -16.90 -3.82
CA VAL A 356 19.86 -15.83 -3.78
C VAL A 356 19.79 -15.29 -2.35
N TYR A 357 19.86 -13.98 -2.20
CA TYR A 357 19.78 -13.30 -0.91
C TYR A 357 18.53 -12.47 -0.84
N VAL A 358 17.73 -12.69 0.21
CA VAL A 358 16.42 -12.07 0.39
C VAL A 358 16.25 -11.58 1.82
N THR A 359 15.81 -10.35 1.96
CA THR A 359 15.43 -9.75 3.25
C THR A 359 13.94 -9.92 3.52
N SER A 360 13.57 -10.11 4.77
CA SER A 360 12.18 -10.35 5.19
C SER A 360 11.84 -9.60 6.47
N THR A 361 10.57 -9.20 6.58
CA THR A 361 10.04 -8.55 7.79
C THR A 361 10.03 -9.45 9.03
N ASP A 362 10.31 -10.74 8.88
CA ASP A 362 10.55 -11.65 10.00
C ASP A 362 11.89 -11.39 10.72
N SER A 363 12.53 -10.27 10.44
CA SER A 363 13.84 -9.86 10.96
C SER A 363 14.98 -10.74 10.47
N SER A 364 14.98 -11.15 9.20
CA SER A 364 16.01 -12.05 8.71
C SER A 364 16.45 -11.76 7.27
N LEU A 365 17.76 -11.94 7.04
CA LEU A 365 18.34 -12.11 5.71
C LEU A 365 18.51 -13.62 5.46
N TYR A 366 18.01 -14.08 4.34
CA TYR A 366 18.11 -15.47 3.91
C TYR A 366 19.10 -15.60 2.75
N CYS A 367 19.87 -16.67 2.77
CA CYS A 367 20.60 -17.19 1.62
C CYS A 367 19.96 -18.50 1.18
N ILE A 368 19.55 -18.54 -0.09
CA ILE A 368 18.81 -19.64 -0.70
C ILE A 368 19.62 -20.15 -1.90
N ASN A 369 19.68 -21.46 -2.12
CA ASN A 369 20.33 -22.03 -3.30
C ASN A 369 19.51 -21.73 -4.56
N LEU A 370 20.13 -21.09 -5.55
CA LEU A 370 19.52 -20.65 -6.81
C LEU A 370 18.91 -21.80 -7.62
N LYS A 371 19.50 -23.01 -7.55
CA LYS A 371 19.07 -24.15 -8.38
C LYS A 371 17.79 -24.81 -7.85
N ASN A 372 17.64 -24.91 -6.52
CA ASN A 372 16.62 -25.78 -5.90
C ASN A 372 15.79 -25.13 -4.77
N GLY A 373 15.99 -23.84 -4.47
CA GLY A 373 15.23 -23.11 -3.46
C GLY A 373 15.52 -23.51 -2.01
N LYS A 374 16.51 -24.36 -1.74
CA LYS A 374 16.84 -24.76 -0.38
C LYS A 374 17.60 -23.67 0.36
N LYS A 375 17.20 -23.42 1.61
CA LYS A 375 17.92 -22.49 2.49
C LYS A 375 19.34 -23.00 2.74
N VAL A 376 20.32 -22.11 2.58
CA VAL A 376 21.74 -22.35 2.87
C VAL A 376 22.06 -21.87 4.28
N TRP A 377 21.74 -20.59 4.55
CA TRP A 377 21.89 -19.99 5.88
C TRP A 377 20.85 -18.88 6.10
N LYS A 378 20.73 -18.42 7.33
CA LYS A 378 19.85 -17.32 7.75
C LYS A 378 20.59 -16.48 8.79
N TYR A 379 20.60 -15.15 8.58
CA TYR A 379 21.09 -14.17 9.53
C TYR A 379 19.92 -13.44 10.21
N LYS A 380 19.88 -13.40 11.54
CA LYS A 380 18.79 -12.79 12.32
C LYS A 380 19.17 -11.39 12.82
N THR A 381 18.29 -10.41 12.66
CA THR A 381 18.37 -9.06 13.23
C THR A 381 17.42 -8.90 14.41
N LYS A 382 17.42 -7.71 15.05
CA LYS A 382 16.52 -7.42 16.18
C LYS A 382 15.15 -6.89 15.75
N ALA A 383 15.02 -6.40 14.51
CA ALA A 383 13.78 -5.88 13.94
C ALA A 383 13.66 -6.28 12.47
N ALA A 384 12.55 -5.97 11.82
CA ALA A 384 12.29 -6.25 10.41
C ALA A 384 13.43 -5.77 9.51
N ILE A 385 13.56 -6.38 8.33
CA ILE A 385 14.45 -5.90 7.28
C ILE A 385 13.58 -5.56 6.07
N VAL A 386 13.44 -4.27 5.80
CA VAL A 386 12.70 -3.73 4.65
C VAL A 386 13.63 -3.15 3.58
N ALA A 387 14.94 -3.08 3.85
CA ALA A 387 15.97 -2.63 2.92
C ALA A 387 16.37 -3.71 1.93
N HIS A 388 16.65 -3.30 0.70
CA HIS A 388 17.18 -4.18 -0.34
C HIS A 388 18.61 -4.65 0.00
N PRO A 389 18.94 -5.92 -0.21
CA PRO A 389 20.31 -6.38 -0.09
C PRO A 389 21.12 -5.96 -1.33
N ALA A 390 22.38 -5.59 -1.14
CA ALA A 390 23.35 -5.39 -2.21
C ALA A 390 24.57 -6.30 -1.99
N ILE A 391 25.23 -6.72 -3.07
CA ILE A 391 26.34 -7.66 -3.00
C ILE A 391 27.57 -7.06 -3.65
N TYR A 392 28.68 -7.14 -2.96
CA TYR A 392 29.97 -6.76 -3.48
C TYR A 392 31.07 -7.51 -2.72
N ASP A 393 32.08 -7.98 -3.40
CA ASP A 393 33.30 -8.61 -2.84
C ASP A 393 32.99 -9.67 -1.76
N ASN A 394 32.17 -10.68 -2.10
CA ASN A 394 31.74 -11.76 -1.20
C ASN A 394 31.04 -11.30 0.09
N LYS A 395 30.53 -10.06 0.15
CA LYS A 395 29.76 -9.52 1.25
C LYS A 395 28.35 -9.15 0.79
N VAL A 396 27.36 -9.34 1.66
CA VAL A 396 26.00 -8.85 1.49
C VAL A 396 25.81 -7.67 2.42
N TYR A 397 25.45 -6.52 1.87
CA TYR A 397 25.22 -5.27 2.57
C TYR A 397 23.72 -5.01 2.68
N PHE A 398 23.24 -4.66 3.86
CA PHE A 398 21.83 -4.33 4.07
C PHE A 398 21.62 -3.50 5.32
N GLY A 399 20.59 -2.65 5.30
CA GLY A 399 20.09 -1.95 6.47
C GLY A 399 19.01 -2.74 7.19
N GLY A 400 18.79 -2.47 8.46
CA GLY A 400 17.71 -3.04 9.25
C GLY A 400 16.84 -1.97 9.90
N SER A 401 15.66 -2.38 10.34
CA SER A 401 14.77 -1.52 11.13
C SER A 401 15.15 -1.44 12.62
N ASP A 402 16.28 -2.05 12.98
CA ASP A 402 16.89 -1.96 14.30
C ASP A 402 17.98 -0.87 14.41
N GLY A 403 18.01 0.09 13.47
CA GLY A 403 18.95 1.20 13.46
C GLY A 403 20.38 0.81 13.08
N LYS A 404 20.56 -0.33 12.40
CA LYS A 404 21.87 -0.82 12.00
C LYS A 404 21.99 -1.06 10.51
N PHE A 405 23.15 -0.75 9.97
CA PHE A 405 23.59 -1.18 8.65
C PHE A 405 24.70 -2.25 8.80
N ARG A 406 24.72 -3.26 7.95
CA ARG A 406 25.57 -4.44 8.14
C ARG A 406 26.21 -4.92 6.82
N ALA A 407 27.39 -5.52 6.96
CA ALA A 407 27.95 -6.43 5.98
C ALA A 407 28.09 -7.82 6.59
N VAL A 408 27.60 -8.83 5.89
CA VAL A 408 27.79 -10.25 6.25
C VAL A 408 28.51 -10.97 5.13
N ASN A 409 29.29 -11.97 5.47
CA ASN A 409 29.96 -12.82 4.47
C ASN A 409 28.90 -13.59 3.66
N ALA A 410 28.92 -13.46 2.36
CA ALA A 410 27.90 -14.00 1.46
C ALA A 410 27.81 -15.54 1.51
N LYS A 411 28.92 -16.26 1.69
CA LYS A 411 28.93 -17.73 1.71
C LYS A 411 28.50 -18.31 3.06
N THR A 412 28.83 -17.62 4.16
CA THR A 412 28.65 -18.18 5.51
C THR A 412 27.57 -17.52 6.36
N GLY A 413 27.10 -16.33 5.96
CA GLY A 413 26.17 -15.51 6.73
C GLY A 413 26.77 -14.91 8.01
N LYS A 414 28.07 -15.04 8.26
CA LYS A 414 28.72 -14.47 9.44
C LYS A 414 28.86 -12.95 9.28
N LEU A 415 28.59 -12.24 10.40
CA LEU A 415 28.79 -10.78 10.45
C LEU A 415 30.27 -10.45 10.17
N VAL A 416 30.50 -9.50 9.26
CA VAL A 416 31.82 -8.91 8.99
C VAL A 416 31.96 -7.64 9.81
N TRP A 417 31.01 -6.72 9.67
CA TRP A 417 30.93 -5.50 10.47
C TRP A 417 29.49 -4.99 10.58
N ASP A 418 29.20 -4.16 11.57
CA ASP A 418 27.95 -3.41 11.68
C ASP A 418 28.20 -1.94 12.03
N PHE A 419 27.33 -1.05 11.52
CA PHE A 419 27.30 0.37 11.81
C PHE A 419 26.01 0.69 12.58
N MET A 420 26.12 1.38 13.74
CA MET A 420 25.05 1.51 14.74
C MET A 420 24.62 2.96 15.02
N LYS A 421 24.92 3.91 14.13
CA LYS A 421 24.63 5.35 14.35
C LYS A 421 23.38 5.83 13.61
N ILE A 422 22.51 4.93 13.15
CA ILE A 422 21.26 5.28 12.48
C ILE A 422 20.18 5.37 13.54
N SER A 423 19.51 6.53 13.62
CA SER A 423 18.50 6.76 14.68
C SER A 423 17.12 6.20 14.33
N THR A 424 16.91 5.76 13.10
CA THR A 424 15.66 5.18 12.58
C THR A 424 15.92 3.88 11.84
N TYR A 425 15.40 3.72 10.62
CA TYR A 425 15.58 2.52 9.82
C TYR A 425 16.03 2.85 8.39
N VAL A 426 16.52 1.84 7.69
CA VAL A 426 16.98 1.89 6.29
C VAL A 426 16.01 1.12 5.42
N GLU A 427 15.64 1.67 4.27
CA GLU A 427 14.74 1.06 3.28
C GLU A 427 15.41 0.95 1.90
N THR A 428 16.31 1.85 1.59
CA THR A 428 16.96 1.98 0.28
C THR A 428 17.75 0.73 -0.16
N LYS A 429 17.96 0.62 -1.47
CA LYS A 429 18.98 -0.27 -2.06
C LYS A 429 20.34 0.43 -1.97
N PRO A 430 21.33 -0.16 -1.28
CA PRO A 430 22.63 0.47 -1.16
C PRO A 430 23.36 0.53 -2.50
N LEU A 431 24.02 1.66 -2.79
CA LEU A 431 24.99 1.80 -3.88
C LEU A 431 26.39 1.41 -3.37
N ILE A 432 27.12 0.61 -4.13
CA ILE A 432 28.52 0.30 -3.83
C ILE A 432 29.39 0.84 -4.96
N ALA A 433 30.24 1.81 -4.65
CA ALA A 433 31.11 2.46 -5.61
C ALA A 433 32.39 2.97 -4.93
N LYS A 434 33.53 2.86 -5.61
CA LYS A 434 34.83 3.39 -5.12
C LYS A 434 35.17 2.98 -3.69
N GLY A 435 34.95 1.70 -3.34
CA GLY A 435 35.19 1.18 -2.00
C GLY A 435 34.28 1.71 -0.90
N LYS A 436 33.21 2.42 -1.26
CA LYS A 436 32.22 2.95 -0.33
C LYS A 436 30.87 2.26 -0.53
N VAL A 437 30.11 2.08 0.55
CA VAL A 437 28.70 1.71 0.51
C VAL A 437 27.87 2.93 0.91
N ILE A 438 26.93 3.33 0.03
CA ILE A 438 26.17 4.58 0.15
C ILE A 438 24.68 4.23 0.26
N PHE A 439 24.01 4.73 1.28
CA PHE A 439 22.59 4.46 1.54
C PHE A 439 21.93 5.62 2.29
N GLY A 440 20.65 5.80 2.07
CA GLY A 440 19.82 6.73 2.83
C GLY A 440 19.10 6.06 3.99
N ALA A 441 18.71 6.85 4.99
CA ALA A 441 17.90 6.38 6.12
C ALA A 441 16.80 7.39 6.45
N TRP A 442 15.77 6.96 7.18
CA TRP A 442 14.65 7.82 7.60
C TRP A 442 15.02 8.83 8.71
N ASP A 443 16.28 8.96 9.04
CA ASP A 443 16.82 9.99 9.95
C ASP A 443 17.34 11.24 9.25
N THR A 444 16.97 11.46 8.00
CA THR A 444 17.31 12.60 7.15
C THR A 444 18.71 12.58 6.52
N TYR A 445 19.51 11.54 6.75
CA TYR A 445 20.88 11.45 6.25
C TYR A 445 21.07 10.41 5.13
N LEU A 446 21.96 10.78 4.20
CA LEU A 446 22.62 9.85 3.30
C LEU A 446 24.02 9.56 3.90
N TYR A 447 24.34 8.30 4.04
CA TYR A 447 25.59 7.82 4.65
C TYR A 447 26.51 7.23 3.58
N ALA A 448 27.79 7.44 3.73
CA ALA A 448 28.84 6.68 3.02
C ALA A 448 29.78 6.04 4.04
N LEU A 449 29.85 4.71 3.98
CA LEU A 449 30.73 3.93 4.83
C LEU A 449 31.81 3.27 3.97
N ASP A 450 32.96 3.01 4.55
CA ASP A 450 33.97 2.14 3.95
C ASP A 450 33.39 0.71 3.79
N ALA A 451 33.41 0.18 2.59
CA ALA A 451 32.79 -1.12 2.29
C ALA A 451 33.53 -2.29 2.98
N GLU A 452 34.82 -2.14 3.31
CA GLU A 452 35.61 -3.20 3.91
C GLU A 452 35.37 -3.33 5.42
N ASN A 453 35.31 -2.20 6.13
CA ASN A 453 35.33 -2.19 7.60
C ASN A 453 34.14 -1.45 8.26
N GLY A 454 33.26 -0.81 7.47
CA GLY A 454 32.07 -0.11 7.97
C GLY A 454 32.32 1.25 8.62
N ASN A 455 33.54 1.78 8.53
CA ASN A 455 33.85 3.10 9.08
C ASN A 455 33.18 4.20 8.26
N MET A 456 32.53 5.15 8.94
CA MET A 456 31.90 6.29 8.29
C MET A 456 32.94 7.16 7.60
N GLN A 457 32.75 7.39 6.30
CA GLN A 457 33.61 8.27 5.49
C GLN A 457 33.03 9.69 5.48
N TRP A 458 31.73 9.80 5.20
CA TRP A 458 30.99 11.04 5.24
C TRP A 458 29.49 10.76 5.43
N MET A 459 28.76 11.80 5.79
CA MET A 459 27.30 11.83 5.74
C MET A 459 26.84 13.15 5.11
N TRP A 460 25.73 13.10 4.39
CA TRP A 460 25.14 14.22 3.69
C TRP A 460 23.68 14.39 4.13
N LYS A 461 23.19 15.63 4.08
CA LYS A 461 21.81 16.00 4.39
C LYS A 461 21.32 17.05 3.40
N GLY A 462 20.06 16.91 2.96
CA GLY A 462 19.37 17.95 2.19
C GLY A 462 19.09 19.21 3.02
N GLU A 463 18.63 20.28 2.38
CA GLU A 463 18.34 21.55 3.04
C GLU A 463 17.05 21.49 3.86
N LYS A 464 16.06 20.72 3.41
CA LYS A 464 14.81 20.57 4.15
C LYS A 464 14.99 19.61 5.32
N SER A 465 14.53 20.06 6.49
CA SER A 465 14.47 19.25 7.70
C SER A 465 13.10 18.57 7.82
N GLY A 466 13.07 17.39 8.39
CA GLY A 466 11.87 16.60 8.62
C GLY A 466 11.97 15.22 7.97
N LEU A 467 11.37 14.24 8.64
CA LEU A 467 11.46 12.83 8.25
C LEU A 467 10.96 12.58 6.82
N LEU A 468 9.88 13.26 6.41
CA LEU A 468 9.32 13.14 5.08
C LEU A 468 10.32 13.45 3.94
N TYR A 469 11.35 14.26 4.22
CA TYR A 469 12.36 14.62 3.23
C TYR A 469 13.63 13.76 3.30
N SER A 470 13.58 12.68 4.08
CA SER A 470 14.71 11.75 4.21
C SER A 470 15.07 11.08 2.89
N PRO A 471 16.38 10.89 2.61
CA PRO A 471 16.82 10.12 1.44
C PRO A 471 16.65 8.60 1.64
N ALA A 472 15.66 8.17 2.40
CA ALA A 472 15.49 6.78 2.82
C ALA A 472 15.02 5.83 1.72
N VAL A 473 14.37 6.36 0.69
CA VAL A 473 13.83 5.58 -0.45
C VAL A 473 14.53 5.91 -1.77
N VAL A 474 15.65 6.63 -1.72
CA VAL A 474 16.40 7.01 -2.93
C VAL A 474 17.07 5.79 -3.57
N HIS A 475 17.28 5.84 -4.86
CA HIS A 475 18.11 4.90 -5.61
C HIS A 475 19.39 5.64 -6.04
N PRO A 476 20.45 5.66 -5.20
CA PRO A 476 21.67 6.38 -5.55
C PRO A 476 22.35 5.76 -6.77
N VAL A 477 22.80 6.58 -7.70
CA VAL A 477 23.62 6.14 -8.84
C VAL A 477 24.97 6.86 -8.84
N TYR A 478 26.01 6.23 -9.34
CA TYR A 478 27.37 6.76 -9.38
C TYR A 478 27.88 6.93 -10.79
N ALA A 479 28.34 8.13 -11.11
CA ALA A 479 29.04 8.43 -12.36
C ALA A 479 29.98 9.63 -12.19
N ASN A 480 31.09 9.66 -12.91
CA ASN A 480 32.00 10.82 -13.02
C ASN A 480 32.36 11.47 -11.69
N GLY A 481 32.71 10.65 -10.67
CA GLY A 481 33.10 11.12 -9.34
C GLY A 481 31.94 11.63 -8.47
N LYS A 482 30.71 11.52 -8.92
CA LYS A 482 29.50 12.03 -8.25
C LYS A 482 28.48 10.93 -7.95
N VAL A 483 27.83 11.06 -6.82
CA VAL A 483 26.63 10.29 -6.47
C VAL A 483 25.42 11.17 -6.76
N PHE A 484 24.50 10.67 -7.56
CA PHE A 484 23.25 11.36 -7.88
C PHE A 484 22.12 10.73 -7.08
N ILE A 485 21.28 11.57 -6.48
CA ILE A 485 20.04 11.17 -5.78
C ILE A 485 18.94 12.17 -6.05
N VAL A 486 17.69 11.74 -5.87
CA VAL A 486 16.54 12.61 -5.62
C VAL A 486 15.83 12.12 -4.37
N ALA A 487 15.72 12.97 -3.36
CA ALA A 487 14.93 12.71 -2.16
C ALA A 487 13.49 13.25 -2.31
N PRO A 488 12.57 12.92 -1.39
CA PRO A 488 11.20 13.44 -1.41
C PRO A 488 11.07 14.97 -1.37
N ASP A 489 12.15 15.70 -1.13
CA ASP A 489 12.22 17.17 -1.26
C ASP A 489 12.13 17.64 -2.74
N ARG A 490 12.17 16.69 -3.70
CA ARG A 490 12.11 16.91 -5.16
C ARG A 490 13.29 17.68 -5.72
N VAL A 491 14.44 17.60 -5.05
CA VAL A 491 15.67 18.27 -5.46
C VAL A 491 16.69 17.23 -5.88
N MET A 492 17.01 17.18 -7.19
CA MET A 492 18.10 16.34 -7.68
C MET A 492 19.41 16.89 -7.14
N SER A 493 20.25 16.03 -6.60
CA SER A 493 21.52 16.40 -5.97
C SER A 493 22.65 15.56 -6.56
N ALA A 494 23.72 16.22 -6.97
CA ALA A 494 25.00 15.60 -7.28
C ALA A 494 25.97 15.86 -6.13
N ILE A 495 26.52 14.80 -5.56
CA ILE A 495 27.32 14.81 -4.35
C ILE A 495 28.69 14.19 -4.71
N ASN A 496 29.77 14.85 -4.35
CA ASN A 496 31.11 14.31 -4.56
C ASN A 496 31.29 13.03 -3.73
N ILE A 497 31.69 11.92 -4.39
CA ILE A 497 31.78 10.62 -3.74
C ILE A 497 32.89 10.55 -2.69
N GLU A 498 33.95 11.36 -2.80
CA GLU A 498 35.10 11.27 -1.90
C GLU A 498 34.84 11.94 -0.56
N ASP A 499 34.21 13.13 -0.55
CA ASP A 499 34.06 13.95 0.65
C ASP A 499 32.62 14.28 1.04
N GLY A 500 31.62 13.84 0.24
CA GLY A 500 30.21 14.09 0.53
C GLY A 500 29.74 15.52 0.28
N LYS A 501 30.57 16.38 -0.31
CA LYS A 501 30.15 17.76 -0.61
C LYS A 501 29.20 17.80 -1.78
N THR A 502 28.19 18.66 -1.67
CA THR A 502 27.27 18.94 -2.78
C THR A 502 28.02 19.63 -3.91
N VAL A 503 28.00 19.05 -5.10
CA VAL A 503 28.49 19.67 -6.33
C VAL A 503 27.45 20.62 -6.88
N TRP A 504 26.22 20.13 -7.05
CA TRP A 504 25.07 20.94 -7.42
C TRP A 504 23.75 20.36 -6.90
N ARG A 505 22.71 21.20 -6.83
CA ARG A 505 21.34 20.81 -6.55
C ARG A 505 20.39 21.53 -7.49
N SER A 506 19.32 20.87 -7.95
CA SER A 506 18.32 21.45 -8.84
C SER A 506 16.93 20.86 -8.57
N ASN A 507 15.92 21.73 -8.48
CA ASN A 507 14.52 21.36 -8.42
C ASN A 507 13.81 21.49 -9.77
N THR A 508 14.53 21.75 -10.85
CA THR A 508 14.02 21.96 -12.21
C THR A 508 13.23 20.74 -12.70
N PHE A 509 13.70 19.54 -12.34
CA PHE A 509 13.16 18.30 -12.88
C PHE A 509 11.92 17.78 -12.17
N LYS A 510 11.57 18.28 -10.99
CA LYS A 510 10.38 17.85 -10.20
C LYS A 510 10.25 16.32 -10.06
N VAL A 511 11.36 15.65 -9.86
CA VAL A 511 11.48 14.19 -9.71
C VAL A 511 11.27 13.80 -8.25
N ARG A 512 10.78 12.60 -8.02
CA ARG A 512 10.82 11.93 -6.71
C ARG A 512 11.46 10.57 -6.91
N GLU A 513 12.58 10.32 -6.27
CA GLU A 513 13.32 9.03 -6.16
C GLU A 513 13.64 8.31 -7.49
N ASN A 514 12.89 8.56 -8.57
CA ASN A 514 12.88 7.79 -9.82
C ASN A 514 13.99 8.22 -10.79
N ILE A 515 15.22 7.83 -10.51
CA ILE A 515 16.35 8.04 -11.39
C ILE A 515 17.03 6.71 -11.74
N GLY A 516 17.55 6.64 -12.97
CA GLY A 516 18.36 5.53 -13.47
C GLY A 516 19.64 6.05 -14.10
N LEU A 517 20.57 5.17 -14.42
CA LEU A 517 21.84 5.49 -15.03
C LEU A 517 21.96 4.80 -16.39
N SER A 518 22.55 5.49 -17.38
CA SER A 518 22.88 4.90 -18.68
C SER A 518 23.93 3.80 -18.55
N GLU A 519 23.97 2.89 -19.53
CA GLU A 519 24.93 1.78 -19.54
C GLU A 519 26.38 2.29 -19.56
N ASP A 520 26.65 3.39 -20.24
CA ASP A 520 27.98 4.02 -20.31
C ASP A 520 28.26 4.99 -19.15
N ALA A 521 27.29 5.13 -18.21
CA ALA A 521 27.34 6.05 -17.09
C ALA A 521 27.44 7.55 -17.45
N SER A 522 27.15 7.93 -18.69
CA SER A 522 27.20 9.32 -19.17
C SER A 522 25.94 10.12 -18.87
N THR A 523 24.82 9.44 -18.57
CA THR A 523 23.48 10.04 -18.45
C THR A 523 22.72 9.51 -17.23
N VAL A 524 22.11 10.43 -16.46
CA VAL A 524 21.08 10.09 -15.48
C VAL A 524 19.72 10.30 -16.12
N TYR A 525 18.91 9.27 -16.19
CA TYR A 525 17.51 9.36 -16.59
C TYR A 525 16.63 9.64 -15.36
N ALA A 526 15.65 10.53 -15.53
CA ALA A 526 14.73 10.89 -14.46
C ALA A 526 13.29 10.88 -14.95
N LYS A 527 12.44 10.10 -14.29
CA LYS A 527 10.99 10.11 -14.47
C LYS A 527 10.39 11.15 -13.52
N THR A 528 9.78 12.21 -14.05
CA THR A 528 9.20 13.29 -13.22
C THR A 528 7.84 12.89 -12.65
N MET A 529 7.30 13.73 -11.77
CA MET A 529 5.96 13.52 -11.21
C MET A 529 4.82 13.83 -12.20
N TRP A 530 5.10 14.49 -13.33
CA TRP A 530 4.11 14.86 -14.34
C TRP A 530 4.69 14.69 -15.73
N ASP A 531 4.25 13.68 -16.43
CA ASP A 531 4.37 13.45 -17.88
C ASP A 531 5.77 13.43 -18.49
N ILE A 532 6.80 13.94 -17.81
CA ILE A 532 8.10 14.19 -18.42
C ILE A 532 9.12 13.14 -17.98
N VAL A 533 9.85 12.61 -18.95
CA VAL A 533 11.11 11.87 -18.74
C VAL A 533 12.23 12.71 -19.30
N CYS A 534 13.34 12.84 -18.58
CA CYS A 534 14.49 13.61 -19.02
C CYS A 534 15.79 12.86 -18.83
N ALA A 535 16.76 13.18 -19.71
CA ALA A 535 18.13 12.72 -19.66
C ALA A 535 19.05 13.87 -19.25
N ILE A 536 19.83 13.66 -18.21
CA ILE A 536 20.70 14.68 -17.61
C ILE A 536 22.14 14.18 -17.67
N SER A 537 23.06 15.03 -18.17
CA SER A 537 24.49 14.72 -18.23
C SER A 537 25.06 14.45 -16.85
N THR A 538 25.89 13.43 -16.73
CA THR A 538 26.68 13.17 -15.50
C THR A 538 27.94 14.00 -15.44
N GLU A 539 28.32 14.70 -16.49
CA GLU A 539 29.49 15.54 -16.57
C GLU A 539 29.27 16.93 -15.95
N GLY A 540 30.34 17.69 -15.78
CA GLY A 540 30.29 19.07 -15.31
C GLY A 540 29.82 19.28 -13.87
N ASP A 541 29.79 20.53 -13.46
CA ASP A 541 29.43 20.98 -12.10
C ASP A 541 28.05 21.67 -12.06
N LYS A 542 27.25 21.48 -13.10
CA LYS A 542 25.88 21.99 -13.25
C LYS A 542 25.02 20.92 -13.93
N PRO A 543 23.72 20.87 -13.65
CA PRO A 543 22.82 19.98 -14.36
C PRO A 543 22.64 20.45 -15.81
N GLU A 544 22.86 19.55 -16.74
CA GLU A 544 22.66 19.78 -18.19
C GLU A 544 21.69 18.74 -18.74
N THR A 545 20.58 19.20 -19.30
CA THR A 545 19.59 18.33 -19.94
C THR A 545 20.02 18.01 -21.37
N ARG A 546 20.14 16.73 -21.69
CA ARG A 546 20.42 16.23 -23.05
C ARG A 546 19.15 16.22 -23.89
N TRP A 547 18.08 15.65 -23.32
CA TRP A 547 16.74 15.66 -23.91
C TRP A 547 15.66 15.60 -22.83
N SER A 548 14.42 15.94 -23.21
CA SER A 548 13.24 15.90 -22.36
C SER A 548 12.03 15.55 -23.21
N THR A 549 11.27 14.55 -22.82
CA THR A 549 10.13 14.01 -23.55
C THR A 549 8.87 14.04 -22.72
N GLU A 550 7.77 14.51 -23.29
CA GLU A 550 6.44 14.41 -22.72
C GLU A 550 5.86 13.02 -23.03
N ALA A 551 5.77 12.16 -22.03
CA ALA A 551 5.35 10.77 -22.19
C ALA A 551 3.86 10.55 -21.87
N ASN A 552 3.15 11.59 -21.41
CA ASN A 552 1.69 11.60 -21.16
C ASN A 552 1.20 10.49 -20.22
N TYR A 553 1.96 10.15 -19.17
CA TYR A 553 1.56 9.16 -18.17
C TYR A 553 0.74 9.75 -17.01
N GLY A 554 0.58 11.09 -16.95
CA GLY A 554 -0.15 11.79 -15.90
C GLY A 554 0.66 12.00 -14.61
N PHE A 555 -0.04 12.19 -13.50
CA PHE A 555 0.60 12.28 -12.19
C PHE A 555 1.15 10.93 -11.78
N GLU A 556 2.44 10.87 -11.44
CA GLU A 556 3.17 9.64 -11.20
C GLU A 556 4.13 9.79 -10.02
N ILE A 557 3.98 8.95 -9.01
CA ILE A 557 4.86 8.91 -7.83
C ILE A 557 5.36 7.49 -7.51
N ASP A 558 5.06 6.52 -8.38
CA ASP A 558 5.48 5.13 -8.20
C ASP A 558 6.99 4.97 -8.43
N PRO A 559 7.71 4.25 -7.56
CA PRO A 559 9.17 4.14 -7.61
C PRO A 559 9.71 3.15 -8.67
N SER A 560 9.13 3.14 -9.88
CA SER A 560 9.74 2.44 -11.02
C SER A 560 10.82 3.32 -11.64
N ILE A 561 12.07 2.90 -11.58
CA ILE A 561 13.21 3.64 -12.12
C ILE A 561 13.40 3.40 -13.63
N PRO A 562 13.88 4.40 -14.40
CA PRO A 562 14.30 4.20 -15.78
C PRO A 562 15.52 3.29 -15.88
N VAL A 563 15.51 2.35 -16.82
CA VAL A 563 16.59 1.40 -17.10
C VAL A 563 16.98 1.49 -18.57
N GLU A 564 18.22 1.80 -18.87
CA GLU A 564 18.73 1.72 -20.25
C GLU A 564 19.22 0.32 -20.56
N ARG A 565 18.86 -0.15 -21.76
CA ARG A 565 19.39 -1.37 -22.35
C ARG A 565 19.37 -1.28 -23.88
N ASP A 566 20.52 -1.57 -24.51
CA ASP A 566 20.66 -1.63 -25.97
C ASP A 566 20.12 -0.38 -26.67
N GLY A 567 20.47 0.82 -26.16
CA GLY A 567 20.09 2.11 -26.72
C GLY A 567 18.63 2.53 -26.50
N ASN A 568 17.88 1.84 -25.64
CA ASN A 568 16.53 2.23 -25.24
C ASN A 568 16.42 2.39 -23.73
N VAL A 569 15.57 3.33 -23.30
CA VAL A 569 15.25 3.60 -21.90
C VAL A 569 13.86 3.06 -21.58
N TYR A 570 13.79 2.13 -20.64
CA TYR A 570 12.56 1.47 -20.22
C TYR A 570 12.14 1.92 -18.83
N PHE A 571 10.84 2.15 -18.63
CA PHE A 571 10.27 2.37 -17.31
C PHE A 571 8.81 1.91 -17.26
N ALA A 572 8.30 1.75 -16.05
CA ALA A 572 6.90 1.40 -15.82
C ALA A 572 6.20 2.48 -14.99
N THR A 573 4.86 2.42 -14.92
CA THR A 573 4.02 3.41 -14.23
C THR A 573 3.02 2.77 -13.26
N GLN A 574 2.48 3.60 -12.37
CA GLN A 574 1.39 3.22 -11.45
C GLN A 574 0.08 2.88 -12.17
N PHE A 575 -0.06 3.25 -13.45
CA PHE A 575 -1.25 2.99 -14.25
C PHE A 575 -1.13 1.77 -15.17
N GLY A 576 -0.10 0.94 -14.95
CA GLY A 576 0.10 -0.32 -15.66
C GLY A 576 0.73 -0.21 -17.04
N PHE A 577 1.36 0.93 -17.36
CA PHE A 577 2.11 1.09 -18.61
C PHE A 577 3.56 0.69 -18.45
N VAL A 578 4.11 0.12 -19.51
CA VAL A 578 5.55 -0.03 -19.75
C VAL A 578 5.89 0.80 -20.98
N TYR A 579 6.92 1.61 -20.88
CA TYR A 579 7.41 2.49 -21.95
C TYR A 579 8.80 2.07 -22.39
N SER A 580 9.10 2.36 -23.67
CA SER A 580 10.43 2.35 -24.23
C SER A 580 10.66 3.65 -25.00
N LEU A 581 11.78 4.31 -24.74
CA LEU A 581 12.23 5.53 -25.40
C LEU A 581 13.60 5.30 -26.03
N ASP A 582 13.88 5.95 -27.16
CA ASP A 582 15.24 6.00 -27.71
C ASP A 582 16.16 6.76 -26.74
N ALA A 583 17.30 6.16 -26.38
CA ALA A 583 18.22 6.77 -25.42
C ALA A 583 18.92 8.02 -25.96
N THR A 584 18.97 8.19 -27.29
CA THR A 584 19.68 9.27 -27.96
C THR A 584 18.91 10.59 -27.93
N ASP A 585 17.59 10.54 -28.22
CA ASP A 585 16.75 11.73 -28.37
C ASP A 585 15.49 11.73 -27.50
N GLY A 586 15.21 10.63 -26.79
CA GLY A 586 14.06 10.47 -25.91
C GLY A 586 12.73 10.23 -26.64
N SER A 587 12.73 9.98 -27.96
CA SER A 587 11.50 9.65 -28.68
C SER A 587 10.88 8.35 -28.18
N ILE A 588 9.55 8.30 -28.04
CA ILE A 588 8.84 7.09 -27.61
C ILE A 588 8.90 6.07 -28.75
N THR A 589 9.57 4.95 -28.52
CA THR A 589 9.66 3.85 -29.49
C THR A 589 8.42 2.96 -29.40
N TRP A 590 7.95 2.68 -28.19
CA TRP A 590 6.67 2.00 -27.95
C TRP A 590 6.18 2.21 -26.53
N GLN A 591 4.92 1.90 -26.32
CA GLN A 591 4.30 1.77 -25.00
C GLN A 591 3.29 0.62 -25.00
N HIS A 592 3.18 -0.07 -23.85
CA HIS A 592 2.27 -1.20 -23.70
C HIS A 592 1.62 -1.16 -22.33
N ARG A 593 0.30 -1.32 -22.29
CA ARG A 593 -0.46 -1.34 -21.04
C ARG A 593 -0.83 -2.78 -20.66
N ILE A 594 -0.56 -3.19 -19.42
CA ILE A 594 -0.87 -4.53 -18.91
C ILE A 594 -1.94 -4.54 -17.81
N GLY A 595 -2.57 -3.42 -17.54
CA GLY A 595 -3.67 -3.31 -16.57
C GLY A 595 -3.76 -1.93 -15.91
N SER A 596 -4.43 -1.84 -14.77
CA SER A 596 -4.31 -0.74 -13.81
C SER A 596 -3.57 -1.27 -12.60
N ASN A 597 -2.28 -1.03 -12.53
CA ASN A 597 -1.43 -1.70 -11.57
C ASN A 597 -0.17 -0.88 -11.29
N LEU A 598 0.23 -0.80 -10.03
CA LEU A 598 1.52 -0.22 -9.67
C LEU A 598 2.62 -1.20 -10.08
N LEU A 599 3.26 -0.91 -11.22
CA LEU A 599 4.32 -1.76 -11.76
C LEU A 599 5.66 -1.42 -11.14
N ASN A 600 6.45 -2.45 -10.91
CA ASN A 600 7.83 -2.31 -10.46
C ASN A 600 8.76 -1.99 -11.63
N THR A 601 10.02 -1.67 -11.33
CA THR A 601 11.06 -1.45 -12.34
C THR A 601 11.15 -2.65 -13.29
N PRO A 602 11.09 -2.43 -14.61
CA PRO A 602 11.24 -3.50 -15.59
C PRO A 602 12.67 -4.05 -15.62
N VAL A 603 12.79 -5.35 -15.86
CA VAL A 603 14.07 -6.00 -16.14
C VAL A 603 14.11 -6.36 -17.61
N VAL A 604 15.10 -5.82 -18.32
CA VAL A 604 15.24 -5.95 -19.78
C VAL A 604 16.41 -6.88 -20.12
N ILE A 605 16.17 -7.85 -21.00
CA ILE A 605 17.16 -8.82 -21.47
C ILE A 605 16.88 -9.07 -22.95
N ASP A 606 17.78 -8.64 -23.81
CA ASP A 606 17.59 -8.68 -25.26
C ASP A 606 16.21 -8.05 -25.63
N ASN A 607 15.36 -8.77 -26.35
CA ASN A 607 14.00 -8.34 -26.71
C ASN A 607 12.92 -8.76 -25.69
N MET A 608 13.28 -9.11 -24.46
CA MET A 608 12.37 -9.53 -23.40
C MET A 608 12.33 -8.49 -22.28
N ILE A 609 11.15 -8.14 -21.83
CA ILE A 609 10.90 -7.27 -20.68
C ILE A 609 10.10 -8.04 -19.64
N VAL A 610 10.65 -8.20 -18.44
CA VAL A 610 9.95 -8.84 -17.32
C VAL A 610 9.58 -7.78 -16.29
N VAL A 611 8.31 -7.68 -15.97
CA VAL A 611 7.80 -6.72 -15.01
C VAL A 611 6.88 -7.40 -14.00
N SER A 612 6.96 -6.98 -12.74
CA SER A 612 6.06 -7.41 -11.65
C SER A 612 5.21 -6.25 -11.16
N GLY A 613 4.13 -6.54 -10.43
CA GLY A 613 3.28 -5.49 -9.93
C GLY A 613 2.49 -5.85 -8.66
N MET A 614 1.83 -4.83 -8.12
CA MET A 614 1.02 -4.94 -6.90
C MET A 614 -0.22 -5.84 -7.08
N ASP A 615 -0.65 -6.12 -8.33
CA ASP A 615 -1.70 -7.10 -8.64
C ASP A 615 -1.24 -8.57 -8.46
N GLY A 616 -0.01 -8.76 -7.99
CA GLY A 616 0.58 -10.08 -7.75
C GLY A 616 1.07 -10.79 -9.00
N LYS A 617 1.12 -10.13 -10.15
CA LYS A 617 1.56 -10.75 -11.39
C LYS A 617 3.01 -10.45 -11.72
N VAL A 618 3.64 -11.43 -12.36
CA VAL A 618 4.88 -11.27 -13.12
C VAL A 618 4.54 -11.49 -14.57
N THR A 619 4.79 -10.50 -15.40
CA THR A 619 4.47 -10.53 -16.84
C THR A 619 5.74 -10.39 -17.67
N LYS A 620 5.93 -11.27 -18.64
CA LYS A 620 6.96 -11.15 -19.66
C LYS A 620 6.36 -10.59 -20.93
N LEU A 621 6.90 -9.47 -21.37
CA LEU A 621 6.67 -8.93 -22.71
C LEU A 621 7.79 -9.36 -23.63
N VAL A 622 7.50 -9.47 -24.92
CA VAL A 622 8.47 -9.67 -26.00
C VAL A 622 8.21 -8.64 -27.09
N THR A 623 9.29 -8.08 -27.63
CA THR A 623 9.21 -7.22 -28.81
C THR A 623 9.63 -8.01 -30.04
N ALA A 624 8.94 -7.82 -31.19
CA ALA A 624 9.47 -8.31 -32.46
C ALA A 624 10.76 -7.54 -32.77
N ASN A 625 11.81 -8.27 -33.19
CA ASN A 625 13.07 -7.69 -33.65
C ASN A 625 12.85 -6.83 -34.89
#